data_f9c185c8ffca55f5327b4111ea51d3e9
#
_entry.id   f9c185c8ffca55f5327b4111ea51d3e9
#
_cell.length_a   1.000
_cell.length_b   1.000
_cell.length_c   1.000
_cell.angle_alpha   90.00
_cell.angle_beta   90.00
_cell.angle_gamma   90.00
#
_symmetry.space_group_name_H-M   'P 1'
#
loop_
_entity.id
_entity.type
_entity.pdbx_description
1 polymer ?
#
loop_
_entity_poly.entity_id
_entity_poly.type
_entity_poly.pdbx_seq_one_letter_code
_entity_poly.pdbx_strand_id
1 'polypeptide(L)'
;MRGGARCRSALLVALMAIAAAGCVIGSQRMIGTGDLIFDRQRLGRVQAEQLAEMQGKFRARNIEGIAVNAEVIAITAMQIPSLFPDGSLTDRSRAKPEIWQRWSEFEASAKNLAIWSERLRDAARAKDDRVVTDIMKDFGRVACASCHDAFRKPLPPS
;
A
#
# COMPACT_ATOMS: atom_id res chain seq x y z
N MET A 1 22.29 12.96 84.34
CA MET A 1 23.38 12.65 83.39
C MET A 1 22.81 11.94 82.17
N ARG A 2 22.99 12.53 80.95
CA ARG A 2 22.89 11.90 79.62
C ARG A 2 21.46 11.44 79.26
N GLY A 3 20.65 12.08 78.42
CA GLY A 3 20.98 12.62 77.07
C GLY A 3 20.74 11.56 76.00
N GLY A 4 19.48 11.41 75.52
CA GLY A 4 19.15 10.50 74.44
C GLY A 4 18.16 11.20 73.48
N ALA A 5 18.72 11.76 72.46
CA ALA A 5 17.92 12.41 71.36
C ALA A 5 17.16 11.35 70.56
N ARG A 6 15.85 11.48 70.50
CA ARG A 6 15.00 10.67 69.58
C ARG A 6 14.97 11.32 68.20
N CYS A 7 15.68 10.70 67.27
CA CYS A 7 15.62 11.04 65.87
C CYS A 7 14.27 10.55 65.30
N ARG A 8 13.38 11.47 64.94
CA ARG A 8 12.14 11.17 64.20
C ARG A 8 12.47 11.16 62.73
N SER A 9 12.59 9.98 62.17
CA SER A 9 12.68 9.77 60.71
C SER A 9 11.33 10.05 60.08
N ALA A 10 11.24 11.17 59.39
CA ALA A 10 10.11 11.47 58.49
C ALA A 10 10.30 10.68 57.19
N LEU A 11 9.44 9.70 56.97
CA LEU A 11 9.32 8.99 55.70
C LEU A 11 8.65 9.92 54.68
N LEU A 12 9.42 10.48 53.78
CA LEU A 12 8.90 11.15 52.57
C LEU A 12 8.54 10.09 51.54
N VAL A 13 7.24 9.82 51.40
CA VAL A 13 6.70 9.02 50.31
C VAL A 13 6.69 9.89 49.06
N ALA A 14 7.66 9.69 48.18
CA ALA A 14 7.66 10.31 46.85
C ALA A 14 6.66 9.55 45.98
N LEU A 15 5.50 10.14 45.69
CA LEU A 15 4.60 9.70 44.64
C LEU A 15 5.28 9.95 43.26
N MET A 16 5.78 8.89 42.63
CA MET A 16 6.13 8.90 41.24
C MET A 16 4.83 8.88 40.41
N ALA A 17 4.46 10.02 39.86
CA ALA A 17 3.47 10.11 38.81
C ALA A 17 4.07 9.53 37.53
N ILE A 18 3.70 8.29 37.19
CA ILE A 18 4.01 7.72 35.88
C ILE A 18 3.12 8.43 34.83
N ALA A 19 3.69 9.40 34.16
CA ALA A 19 3.07 9.97 32.96
C ALA A 19 3.07 8.87 31.90
N ALA A 20 1.91 8.25 31.68
CA ALA A 20 1.69 7.39 30.53
C ALA A 20 1.78 8.28 29.28
N ALA A 21 2.97 8.32 28.66
CA ALA A 21 3.13 8.84 27.33
C ALA A 21 2.34 7.92 26.39
N GLY A 22 1.09 8.28 26.11
CA GLY A 22 0.31 7.66 25.07
C GLY A 22 1.07 7.81 23.76
N CYS A 23 1.60 6.70 23.24
CA CYS A 23 2.01 6.63 21.85
C CYS A 23 0.78 6.96 20.99
N VAL A 24 0.62 8.22 20.62
CA VAL A 24 -0.20 8.59 19.49
C VAL A 24 0.48 7.91 18.30
N ILE A 25 -0.05 6.76 17.89
CA ILE A 25 0.27 6.17 16.59
C ILE A 25 -0.31 7.16 15.59
N GLY A 26 0.50 8.16 15.25
CA GLY A 26 0.20 9.07 14.16
C GLY A 26 0.03 8.19 12.94
N SER A 27 -1.19 8.14 12.40
CA SER A 27 -1.44 7.61 11.07
C SER A 27 -0.36 8.21 10.18
N GLN A 28 0.59 7.41 9.72
CA GLN A 28 1.59 7.85 8.76
C GLN A 28 0.80 8.26 7.51
N ARG A 29 0.46 9.54 7.45
CA ARG A 29 0.01 10.14 6.21
C ARG A 29 1.13 9.87 5.21
N MET A 30 0.84 8.97 4.27
CA MET A 30 1.70 8.84 3.11
C MET A 30 1.93 10.25 2.57
N ILE A 31 3.19 10.54 2.27
CA ILE A 31 3.62 11.83 1.75
C ILE A 31 2.97 12.00 0.37
N GLY A 32 1.71 12.43 0.37
CA GLY A 32 0.99 12.87 -0.81
C GLY A 32 1.28 14.35 -1.05
N THR A 33 1.16 14.78 -2.27
CA THR A 33 1.34 16.18 -2.66
C THR A 33 0.21 17.09 -2.15
N GLY A 34 -0.84 16.51 -1.55
CA GLY A 34 -2.09 17.18 -1.22
C GLY A 34 -3.10 17.21 -2.39
N ASP A 35 -2.67 16.92 -3.61
CA ASP A 35 -3.56 16.71 -4.77
C ASP A 35 -3.76 15.20 -5.00
N LEU A 36 -4.89 14.69 -4.52
CA LEU A 36 -5.25 13.28 -4.65
C LEU A 36 -5.29 12.79 -6.10
N ILE A 37 -5.68 13.65 -7.05
CA ILE A 37 -5.75 13.28 -8.46
C ILE A 37 -4.34 13.09 -9.01
N PHE A 38 -3.44 13.99 -8.69
CA PHE A 38 -2.03 13.86 -9.05
C PHE A 38 -1.41 12.59 -8.44
N ASP A 39 -1.67 12.33 -7.15
CA ASP A 39 -1.13 11.17 -6.46
C ASP A 39 -1.67 9.84 -7.04
N ARG A 40 -2.96 9.75 -7.39
CA ARG A 40 -3.55 8.61 -8.11
C ARG A 40 -2.88 8.40 -9.47
N GLN A 41 -2.68 9.46 -10.23
CA GLN A 41 -2.04 9.39 -11.55
C GLN A 41 -0.57 8.99 -11.44
N ARG A 42 0.15 9.53 -10.45
CA ARG A 42 1.53 9.17 -10.18
C ARG A 42 1.66 7.69 -9.82
N LEU A 43 0.81 7.20 -8.89
CA LEU A 43 0.80 5.79 -8.52
C LEU A 43 0.52 4.89 -9.73
N GLY A 44 -0.49 5.25 -10.54
CA GLY A 44 -0.83 4.51 -11.76
C GLY A 44 0.30 4.49 -12.78
N ARG A 45 1.06 5.57 -12.95
CA ARG A 45 2.25 5.60 -13.82
C ARG A 45 3.33 4.67 -13.29
N VAL A 46 3.65 4.73 -12.00
CA VAL A 46 4.62 3.81 -11.38
C VAL A 46 4.25 2.36 -11.65
N GLN A 47 2.98 1.97 -11.41
CA GLN A 47 2.55 0.59 -11.66
C GLN A 47 2.65 0.20 -13.15
N ALA A 48 2.32 1.12 -14.07
CA ALA A 48 2.43 0.86 -15.50
C ALA A 48 3.89 0.69 -15.95
N GLU A 49 4.80 1.51 -15.44
CA GLU A 49 6.23 1.41 -15.68
C GLU A 49 6.79 0.08 -15.17
N GLN A 50 6.43 -0.29 -13.94
CA GLN A 50 6.85 -1.58 -13.38
C GLN A 50 6.33 -2.77 -14.19
N LEU A 51 5.09 -2.72 -14.65
CA LEU A 51 4.53 -3.77 -15.51
C LEU A 51 5.28 -3.86 -16.85
N ALA A 52 5.59 -2.73 -17.47
CA ALA A 52 6.33 -2.70 -18.72
C ALA A 52 7.75 -3.29 -18.57
N GLU A 53 8.43 -2.94 -17.47
CA GLU A 53 9.74 -3.51 -17.15
C GLU A 53 9.66 -5.02 -16.89
N MET A 54 8.67 -5.50 -16.12
CA MET A 54 8.45 -6.93 -15.92
C MET A 54 8.28 -7.69 -17.24
N GLN A 55 7.47 -7.14 -18.14
CA GLN A 55 7.27 -7.72 -19.47
C GLN A 55 8.57 -7.75 -20.29
N GLY A 56 9.39 -6.69 -20.20
CA GLY A 56 10.72 -6.63 -20.82
C GLY A 56 11.65 -7.72 -20.27
N LYS A 57 11.75 -7.83 -18.95
CA LYS A 57 12.55 -8.84 -18.26
C LYS A 57 12.08 -10.26 -18.58
N PHE A 58 10.77 -10.48 -18.62
CA PHE A 58 10.20 -11.78 -18.98
C PHE A 58 10.58 -12.19 -20.40
N ARG A 59 10.47 -11.28 -21.39
CA ARG A 59 10.94 -11.55 -22.78
C ARG A 59 12.44 -11.82 -22.86
N ALA A 60 13.22 -11.13 -22.03
CA ALA A 60 14.68 -11.32 -21.94
C ALA A 60 15.10 -12.55 -21.10
N ARG A 61 14.13 -13.34 -20.58
CA ARG A 61 14.38 -14.49 -19.71
C ARG A 61 15.10 -14.13 -18.40
N ASN A 62 15.04 -12.89 -17.99
CA ASN A 62 15.54 -12.44 -16.68
C ASN A 62 14.47 -12.64 -15.61
N ILE A 63 14.19 -13.90 -15.26
CA ILE A 63 13.09 -14.28 -14.37
C ILE A 63 13.28 -13.69 -12.97
N GLU A 64 14.46 -13.86 -12.39
CA GLU A 64 14.75 -13.32 -11.04
C GLU A 64 14.60 -11.79 -10.97
N GLY A 65 14.99 -11.10 -12.05
CA GLY A 65 14.87 -9.65 -12.13
C GLY A 65 13.44 -9.11 -12.10
N ILE A 66 12.42 -9.95 -12.33
CA ILE A 66 11.00 -9.59 -12.24
C ILE A 66 10.60 -9.28 -10.78
N ALA A 67 11.25 -9.92 -9.83
CA ALA A 67 10.86 -9.86 -8.42
C ALA A 67 10.81 -8.43 -7.86
N VAL A 68 11.78 -7.58 -8.21
CA VAL A 68 11.82 -6.20 -7.72
C VAL A 68 10.65 -5.36 -8.22
N ASN A 69 10.26 -5.54 -9.47
CA ASN A 69 9.13 -4.80 -10.06
C ASN A 69 7.81 -5.29 -9.47
N ALA A 70 7.65 -6.59 -9.30
CA ALA A 70 6.49 -7.18 -8.66
C ALA A 70 6.34 -6.70 -7.20
N GLU A 71 7.44 -6.57 -6.45
CA GLU A 71 7.45 -5.99 -5.10
C GLU A 71 6.91 -4.56 -5.10
N VAL A 72 7.38 -3.71 -6.01
CA VAL A 72 6.92 -2.31 -6.11
C VAL A 72 5.42 -2.26 -6.41
N ILE A 73 4.91 -3.14 -7.30
CA ILE A 73 3.47 -3.20 -7.56
C ILE A 73 2.71 -3.66 -6.32
N ALA A 74 3.18 -4.67 -5.60
CA ALA A 74 2.54 -5.15 -4.38
C ALA A 74 2.39 -4.03 -3.33
N ILE A 75 3.49 -3.32 -3.04
CA ILE A 75 3.52 -2.23 -2.07
C ILE A 75 2.59 -1.09 -2.51
N THR A 76 2.63 -0.69 -3.77
CA THR A 76 1.81 0.41 -4.29
C THR A 76 0.34 0.03 -4.41
N ALA A 77 0.00 -1.23 -4.63
CA ALA A 77 -1.38 -1.71 -4.65
C ALA A 77 -2.08 -1.49 -3.31
N MET A 78 -1.41 -1.74 -2.20
CA MET A 78 -1.95 -1.53 -0.86
C MET A 78 -2.21 -0.04 -0.54
N GLN A 79 -1.61 0.86 -1.29
CA GLN A 79 -1.80 2.31 -1.14
C GLN A 79 -3.04 2.82 -1.88
N ILE A 80 -3.57 2.07 -2.85
CA ILE A 80 -4.68 2.51 -3.70
C ILE A 80 -5.88 3.01 -2.89
N PRO A 81 -6.43 2.26 -1.91
CA PRO A 81 -7.64 2.70 -1.21
C PRO A 81 -7.47 4.04 -0.50
N SER A 82 -6.32 4.29 0.12
CA SER A 82 -6.06 5.53 0.87
C SER A 82 -6.08 6.80 0.01
N LEU A 83 -5.96 6.65 -1.31
CA LEU A 83 -6.03 7.76 -2.25
C LEU A 83 -7.47 8.09 -2.69
N PHE A 84 -8.48 7.35 -2.23
CA PHE A 84 -9.88 7.52 -2.61
C PHE A 84 -10.80 7.81 -1.40
N PRO A 85 -10.47 8.80 -0.54
CA PRO A 85 -11.37 9.16 0.56
C PRO A 85 -12.73 9.66 0.02
N ASP A 86 -13.76 9.59 0.86
CA ASP A 86 -15.08 10.08 0.52
C ASP A 86 -15.04 11.53 0.02
N GLY A 87 -15.87 11.85 -0.95
CA GLY A 87 -15.95 13.19 -1.53
C GLY A 87 -14.79 13.57 -2.46
N SER A 88 -13.87 12.65 -2.74
CA SER A 88 -12.70 12.93 -3.61
C SER A 88 -12.94 12.67 -5.11
N LEU A 89 -14.19 12.53 -5.52
CA LEU A 89 -14.58 12.49 -6.94
C LEU A 89 -14.61 13.91 -7.52
N THR A 90 -13.92 14.12 -8.63
CA THR A 90 -13.88 15.40 -9.34
C THR A 90 -13.95 15.17 -10.84
N ASP A 91 -14.23 16.23 -11.61
CA ASP A 91 -14.29 16.17 -13.07
C ASP A 91 -12.93 15.83 -13.71
N ARG A 92 -11.83 16.14 -13.01
CA ARG A 92 -10.46 15.77 -13.43
C ARG A 92 -10.16 14.30 -13.22
N SER A 93 -10.99 13.57 -12.46
CA SER A 93 -10.79 12.17 -12.13
C SER A 93 -11.48 11.24 -13.12
N ARG A 94 -10.80 10.19 -13.52
CA ARG A 94 -11.40 9.07 -14.25
C ARG A 94 -12.03 8.01 -13.32
N ALA A 95 -12.02 8.24 -12.02
CA ALA A 95 -12.71 7.38 -11.07
C ALA A 95 -14.22 7.39 -11.34
N LYS A 96 -14.85 6.23 -11.20
CA LYS A 96 -16.31 6.11 -11.23
C LYS A 96 -16.87 6.24 -9.81
N PRO A 97 -18.10 6.76 -9.63
CA PRO A 97 -18.74 6.85 -8.30
C PRO A 97 -18.97 5.48 -7.66
N GLU A 98 -18.99 4.41 -8.45
CA GLU A 98 -19.11 3.03 -7.99
C GLU A 98 -17.99 2.62 -7.02
N ILE A 99 -16.84 3.31 -7.01
CA ILE A 99 -15.77 3.10 -6.02
C ILE A 99 -16.32 3.23 -4.60
N TRP A 100 -17.06 4.29 -4.33
CA TRP A 100 -17.61 4.57 -2.99
C TRP A 100 -18.89 3.80 -2.70
N GLN A 101 -19.66 3.47 -3.73
CA GLN A 101 -20.89 2.66 -3.61
C GLN A 101 -20.56 1.18 -3.36
N ARG A 102 -19.43 0.69 -3.86
CA ARG A 102 -18.98 -0.70 -3.78
C ARG A 102 -17.57 -0.78 -3.19
N TRP A 103 -17.37 -0.06 -2.08
CA TRP A 103 -16.06 0.11 -1.47
C TRP A 103 -15.32 -1.20 -1.17
N SER A 104 -16.02 -2.18 -0.59
CA SER A 104 -15.43 -3.48 -0.27
C SER A 104 -14.89 -4.22 -1.50
N GLU A 105 -15.56 -4.09 -2.65
CA GLU A 105 -15.10 -4.69 -3.89
C GLU A 105 -13.90 -3.94 -4.48
N PHE A 106 -13.87 -2.62 -4.31
CA PHE A 106 -12.73 -1.81 -4.71
C PHE A 106 -11.49 -2.15 -3.88
N GLU A 107 -11.63 -2.24 -2.56
CA GLU A 107 -10.54 -2.69 -1.67
C GLU A 107 -10.08 -4.12 -2.00
N ALA A 108 -11.02 -5.02 -2.23
CA ALA A 108 -10.72 -6.40 -2.62
C ALA A 108 -9.93 -6.44 -3.94
N SER A 109 -10.24 -5.56 -4.90
CA SER A 109 -9.50 -5.45 -6.16
C SER A 109 -8.06 -4.97 -5.95
N ALA A 110 -7.85 -3.97 -5.09
CA ALA A 110 -6.51 -3.52 -4.73
C ALA A 110 -5.70 -4.61 -4.03
N LYS A 111 -6.34 -5.32 -3.09
CA LYS A 111 -5.73 -6.48 -2.41
C LYS A 111 -5.41 -7.62 -3.38
N ASN A 112 -6.28 -7.88 -4.36
CA ASN A 112 -6.02 -8.88 -5.38
C ASN A 112 -4.77 -8.54 -6.20
N LEU A 113 -4.59 -7.29 -6.61
CA LEU A 113 -3.38 -6.84 -7.28
C LEU A 113 -2.13 -7.08 -6.41
N ALA A 114 -2.20 -6.78 -5.11
CA ALA A 114 -1.10 -7.03 -4.18
C ALA A 114 -0.76 -8.52 -4.12
N ILE A 115 -1.76 -9.39 -3.93
CA ILE A 115 -1.58 -10.85 -3.83
C ILE A 115 -0.96 -11.43 -5.11
N TRP A 116 -1.43 -11.03 -6.29
CA TRP A 116 -0.86 -11.48 -7.55
C TRP A 116 0.59 -11.03 -7.71
N SER A 117 0.89 -9.82 -7.29
CA SER A 117 2.25 -9.28 -7.35
C SER A 117 3.19 -9.99 -6.36
N GLU A 118 2.74 -10.27 -5.14
CA GLU A 118 3.51 -11.03 -4.16
C GLU A 118 3.81 -12.46 -4.64
N ARG A 119 2.81 -13.15 -5.18
CA ARG A 119 3.00 -14.48 -5.77
C ARG A 119 4.00 -14.46 -6.91
N LEU A 120 3.93 -13.45 -7.78
CA LEU A 120 4.89 -13.28 -8.88
C LEU A 120 6.29 -13.00 -8.35
N ARG A 121 6.43 -12.13 -7.37
CA ARG A 121 7.69 -11.83 -6.69
C ARG A 121 8.34 -13.10 -6.13
N ASP A 122 7.56 -13.87 -5.39
CA ASP A 122 8.07 -15.05 -4.69
C ASP A 122 8.47 -16.17 -5.67
N ALA A 123 7.67 -16.39 -6.71
CA ALA A 123 8.01 -17.30 -7.80
C ALA A 123 9.28 -16.86 -8.55
N ALA A 124 9.43 -15.56 -8.81
CA ALA A 124 10.61 -15.01 -9.48
C ALA A 124 11.87 -15.15 -8.61
N ARG A 125 11.79 -14.91 -7.31
CA ARG A 125 12.90 -15.14 -6.35
C ARG A 125 13.29 -16.62 -6.28
N ALA A 126 12.31 -17.51 -6.36
CA ALA A 126 12.53 -18.95 -6.41
C ALA A 126 13.04 -19.45 -7.77
N LYS A 127 13.11 -18.58 -8.78
CA LYS A 127 13.46 -18.92 -10.18
C LYS A 127 12.54 -19.99 -10.78
N ASP A 128 11.27 -20.00 -10.35
CA ASP A 128 10.25 -20.91 -10.87
C ASP A 128 9.67 -20.36 -12.18
N ASP A 129 10.37 -20.66 -13.28
CA ASP A 129 10.00 -20.22 -14.63
C ASP A 129 8.58 -20.61 -15.01
N ARG A 130 8.09 -21.75 -14.54
CA ARG A 130 6.75 -22.24 -14.88
C ARG A 130 5.70 -21.36 -14.20
N VAL A 131 5.81 -21.17 -12.89
CA VAL A 131 4.86 -20.36 -12.12
C VAL A 131 4.90 -18.90 -12.56
N VAL A 132 6.09 -18.33 -12.80
CA VAL A 132 6.22 -16.97 -13.36
C VAL A 132 5.54 -16.87 -14.71
N THR A 133 5.74 -17.84 -15.61
CA THR A 133 5.09 -17.84 -16.93
C THR A 133 3.56 -17.87 -16.80
N ASP A 134 3.01 -18.71 -15.94
CA ASP A 134 1.58 -18.86 -15.76
C ASP A 134 0.96 -17.58 -15.16
N ILE A 135 1.63 -16.96 -14.20
CA ILE A 135 1.18 -15.68 -13.63
C ILE A 135 1.25 -14.56 -14.68
N MET A 136 2.36 -14.42 -15.41
CA MET A 136 2.57 -13.35 -16.38
C MET A 136 1.57 -13.36 -17.53
N LYS A 137 1.08 -14.54 -17.96
CA LYS A 137 0.04 -14.67 -19.00
C LYS A 137 -1.23 -13.91 -18.65
N ASP A 138 -1.64 -13.94 -17.40
CA ASP A 138 -2.91 -13.43 -16.94
C ASP A 138 -2.81 -12.15 -16.10
N PHE A 139 -1.60 -11.75 -15.70
CA PHE A 139 -1.39 -10.67 -14.75
C PHE A 139 -2.13 -9.38 -15.12
N GLY A 140 -1.97 -8.91 -16.35
CA GLY A 140 -2.62 -7.68 -16.80
C GLY A 140 -4.15 -7.76 -16.78
N ARG A 141 -4.71 -8.91 -17.18
CA ARG A 141 -6.16 -9.13 -17.26
C ARG A 141 -6.77 -9.30 -15.87
N VAL A 142 -6.19 -10.15 -15.04
CA VAL A 142 -6.76 -10.55 -13.75
C VAL A 142 -6.41 -9.55 -12.64
N ALA A 143 -5.16 -9.08 -12.61
CA ALA A 143 -4.71 -8.21 -11.54
C ALA A 143 -4.99 -6.72 -11.80
N CYS A 144 -5.04 -6.28 -13.06
CA CYS A 144 -5.21 -4.86 -13.40
C CYS A 144 -6.57 -4.56 -14.06
N ALA A 145 -6.91 -5.23 -15.17
CA ALA A 145 -8.07 -4.86 -15.98
C ALA A 145 -9.39 -5.05 -15.22
N SER A 146 -9.54 -6.09 -14.43
CA SER A 146 -10.76 -6.36 -13.66
C SER A 146 -11.19 -5.18 -12.76
N CYS A 147 -10.24 -4.52 -12.12
CA CYS A 147 -10.50 -3.33 -11.32
C CYS A 147 -10.79 -2.11 -12.21
N HIS A 148 -10.00 -1.90 -13.25
CA HIS A 148 -10.16 -0.77 -14.15
C HIS A 148 -11.50 -0.78 -14.90
N ASP A 149 -11.98 -1.93 -15.32
CA ASP A 149 -13.27 -2.06 -16.02
C ASP A 149 -14.44 -1.70 -15.09
N ALA A 150 -14.37 -2.11 -13.83
CA ALA A 150 -15.39 -1.83 -12.85
C ALA A 150 -15.39 -0.37 -12.37
N PHE A 151 -14.21 0.22 -12.12
CA PHE A 151 -14.05 1.42 -11.31
C PHE A 151 -13.41 2.62 -12.02
N ARG A 152 -13.00 2.50 -13.28
CA ARG A 152 -12.37 3.57 -14.06
C ARG A 152 -13.12 3.86 -15.35
N LYS A 153 -13.36 5.15 -15.62
CA LYS A 153 -13.90 5.60 -16.91
C LYS A 153 -12.91 5.28 -18.04
N PRO A 154 -13.39 4.91 -19.23
CA PRO A 154 -12.53 4.73 -20.39
C PRO A 154 -11.76 6.01 -20.74
N LEU A 155 -10.69 5.89 -21.52
CA LEU A 155 -10.07 7.08 -22.12
C LEU A 155 -11.07 7.77 -23.03
N PRO A 156 -11.08 9.12 -23.08
CA PRO A 156 -11.85 9.82 -24.10
C PRO A 156 -11.36 9.36 -25.49
N PRO A 157 -12.26 9.31 -26.47
CA PRO A 157 -11.84 9.03 -27.84
C PRO A 157 -10.82 10.09 -28.28
N SER A 158 -9.74 9.64 -28.92
CA SER A 158 -8.68 10.49 -29.50
C SER A 158 -9.20 11.21 -30.73
#